data_294f8dc003281a104c8162dca4292b33
#
_entry.id   294f8dc003281a104c8162dca4292b33
#
_cell.length_a   1.000
_cell.length_b   1.000
_cell.length_c   1.000
_cell.angle_alpha   90.00
_cell.angle_beta   90.00
_cell.angle_gamma   90.00
#
_symmetry.space_group_name_H-M   'P 1'
#
loop_
_entity.id
_entity.type
_entity.pdbx_description
1 polymer ?
#
loop_
_entity_poly.entity_id
_entity_poly.type
_entity_poly.pdbx_seq_one_letter_code
_entity_poly.pdbx_strand_id
1 'polypeptide(L)'
;MKSNEKKALDYHEFPIPGKLSVKASKPCATAEELSLAYTPGVAVPVKEIAKDEKNAYRYTNKGNLVAVITDGSAVLGLGDVGALAGKPVMEGKGVLFKRFANIDVFDIEVNCKDPDEFIRTVENIAPTFGGINLEDIAAPNCFYIEDELKKRLDIPVFHDDQHGTAVIVAAGLVNALEIQEKMIGEVKIVFLGAGAAGCSCARLLKKMGAKNITLVDRKGVLNKNRKDLNQYNQDLAIDTKSKTLDQCIIDADVFIGVSGANLLKESHLLSMAANPIIFALANPDPEILPSDAHQIRDDIVMATGRSDFPNQVNNVLGFPFLFRGALDAKATEITDKMLIAASKALASLAKEPVPQDVLEAYGLKSLTFGPEYIIPKPFDSRLIDWVAKAVQDAA
;
A
#
# COMPACT_ATOMS: atom_id res chain seq x y z
N MET A 1 2.03 17.62 26.40
CA MET A 1 1.65 17.16 25.05
C MET A 1 1.90 18.27 24.06
N LYS A 2 2.57 17.98 22.96
CA LYS A 2 2.76 18.94 21.86
C LYS A 2 1.38 19.28 21.27
N SER A 3 1.19 20.50 20.75
CA SER A 3 -0.09 20.97 20.18
C SER A 3 -0.71 19.99 19.16
N ASN A 4 0.13 19.34 18.35
CA ASN A 4 -0.32 18.37 17.35
C ASN A 4 -0.77 17.03 17.96
N GLU A 5 -0.19 16.57 19.06
CA GLU A 5 -0.62 15.34 19.75
C GLU A 5 -2.02 15.51 20.32
N LYS A 6 -2.33 16.68 20.92
CA LYS A 6 -3.67 16.98 21.40
C LYS A 6 -4.70 17.02 20.27
N LYS A 7 -4.37 17.68 19.15
CA LYS A 7 -5.27 17.71 17.97
C LYS A 7 -5.56 16.31 17.43
N ALA A 8 -4.57 15.42 17.42
CA ALA A 8 -4.78 14.05 16.99
C ALA A 8 -5.72 13.29 17.92
N LEU A 9 -5.57 13.41 19.23
CA LEU A 9 -6.48 12.79 20.20
C LEU A 9 -7.89 13.37 20.09
N ASP A 10 -8.03 14.70 20.05
CA ASP A 10 -9.32 15.38 19.88
C ASP A 10 -10.05 14.93 18.60
N TYR A 11 -9.33 14.73 17.50
CA TYR A 11 -9.89 14.21 16.25
C TYR A 11 -10.47 12.78 16.38
N HIS A 12 -9.89 11.94 17.23
CA HIS A 12 -10.36 10.56 17.42
C HIS A 12 -11.49 10.47 18.48
N GLU A 13 -11.56 11.43 19.39
CA GLU A 13 -12.52 11.45 20.50
C GLU A 13 -13.81 12.21 20.16
N PHE A 14 -13.71 13.33 19.41
CA PHE A 14 -14.81 14.25 19.18
C PHE A 14 -15.24 14.36 17.72
N PRO A 15 -16.55 14.65 17.41
CA PRO A 15 -17.69 14.78 18.36
C PRO A 15 -18.20 13.44 18.90
N ILE A 16 -17.81 12.34 18.28
CA ILE A 16 -18.15 10.94 18.63
C ILE A 16 -16.87 10.12 18.49
N PRO A 17 -16.55 9.25 19.47
CA PRO A 17 -15.37 8.39 19.39
C PRO A 17 -15.35 7.50 18.14
N GLY A 18 -14.14 7.34 17.57
CA GLY A 18 -13.91 6.54 16.35
C GLY A 18 -14.13 7.31 15.06
N LYS A 19 -13.85 6.69 13.94
CA LYS A 19 -13.89 7.29 12.58
C LYS A 19 -14.88 6.62 11.64
N LEU A 20 -15.39 5.44 12.00
CA LEU A 20 -16.32 4.67 11.19
C LEU A 20 -17.66 4.54 11.90
N SER A 21 -18.72 4.46 11.11
CA SER A 21 -20.07 4.16 11.58
C SER A 21 -20.80 3.28 10.57
N VAL A 22 -21.74 2.46 11.03
CA VAL A 22 -22.61 1.67 10.18
C VAL A 22 -23.90 2.43 9.91
N LYS A 23 -24.27 2.57 8.63
CA LYS A 23 -25.49 3.27 8.20
C LYS A 23 -26.37 2.33 7.37
N ALA A 24 -27.66 2.24 7.71
CA ALA A 24 -28.62 1.52 6.87
C ALA A 24 -28.76 2.20 5.50
N SER A 25 -28.67 1.42 4.43
CA SER A 25 -28.77 1.89 3.04
C SER A 25 -30.20 1.82 2.48
N LYS A 26 -31.11 1.16 3.20
CA LYS A 26 -32.52 1.00 2.82
C LYS A 26 -33.43 1.63 3.89
N PRO A 27 -34.60 2.16 3.49
CA PRO A 27 -35.59 2.64 4.45
C PRO A 27 -36.19 1.47 5.24
N CYS A 28 -36.59 1.74 6.48
CA CYS A 28 -37.33 0.81 7.34
C CYS A 28 -38.20 1.63 8.31
N ALA A 29 -39.19 2.37 7.74
CA ALA A 29 -40.06 3.28 8.47
C ALA A 29 -41.53 2.85 8.46
N THR A 30 -41.90 1.87 7.61
CA THR A 30 -43.27 1.35 7.47
C THR A 30 -43.32 -0.15 7.73
N ALA A 31 -44.53 -0.68 8.02
CA ALA A 31 -44.75 -2.13 8.20
C ALA A 31 -44.39 -2.93 6.91
N GLU A 32 -44.64 -2.35 5.75
CA GLU A 32 -44.29 -2.96 4.47
C GLU A 32 -42.78 -3.02 4.31
N GLU A 33 -42.05 -1.93 4.52
CA GLU A 33 -40.59 -1.87 4.47
C GLU A 33 -39.97 -2.84 5.47
N LEU A 34 -40.49 -2.92 6.70
CA LEU A 34 -40.02 -3.86 7.71
C LEU A 34 -40.23 -5.32 7.23
N SER A 35 -41.37 -5.63 6.62
CA SER A 35 -41.65 -6.95 6.06
C SER A 35 -40.69 -7.32 4.94
N LEU A 36 -40.27 -6.38 4.10
CA LEU A 36 -39.29 -6.59 3.04
C LEU A 36 -37.88 -6.71 3.58
N ALA A 37 -37.53 -5.86 4.57
CA ALA A 37 -36.16 -5.79 5.14
C ALA A 37 -35.85 -7.01 6.02
N TYR A 38 -36.86 -7.59 6.67
CA TYR A 38 -36.69 -8.71 7.60
C TYR A 38 -37.75 -9.80 7.32
N THR A 39 -38.57 -10.21 8.29
CA THR A 39 -39.48 -11.32 8.16
C THR A 39 -40.85 -10.82 7.66
N PRO A 40 -41.47 -11.46 6.63
CA PRO A 40 -41.06 -12.70 5.91
C PRO A 40 -40.22 -12.45 4.64
N GLY A 41 -40.12 -11.23 4.15
CA GLY A 41 -39.53 -10.89 2.85
C GLY A 41 -38.09 -11.35 2.66
N VAL A 42 -37.24 -11.28 3.71
CA VAL A 42 -35.83 -11.67 3.68
C VAL A 42 -35.61 -13.14 3.27
N ALA A 43 -36.62 -14.02 3.44
CA ALA A 43 -36.51 -15.40 3.03
C ALA A 43 -36.35 -15.58 1.51
N VAL A 44 -36.78 -14.60 0.71
CA VAL A 44 -36.69 -14.66 -0.75
C VAL A 44 -35.23 -14.56 -1.22
N PRO A 45 -34.48 -13.50 -0.91
CA PRO A 45 -33.06 -13.41 -1.27
C PRO A 45 -32.22 -14.53 -0.64
N VAL A 46 -32.53 -15.01 0.58
CA VAL A 46 -31.83 -16.16 1.17
C VAL A 46 -31.95 -17.40 0.28
N LYS A 47 -33.17 -17.71 -0.22
CA LYS A 47 -33.39 -18.85 -1.13
C LYS A 47 -32.65 -18.69 -2.46
N GLU A 48 -32.58 -17.48 -3.00
CA GLU A 48 -31.86 -17.21 -4.25
C GLU A 48 -30.34 -17.34 -4.08
N ILE A 49 -29.77 -16.90 -2.95
CA ILE A 49 -28.36 -17.09 -2.63
C ILE A 49 -28.05 -18.57 -2.40
N ALA A 50 -28.94 -19.31 -1.70
CA ALA A 50 -28.76 -20.75 -1.47
C ALA A 50 -28.75 -21.57 -2.77
N LYS A 51 -29.43 -21.09 -3.84
CA LYS A 51 -29.42 -21.74 -5.16
C LYS A 51 -28.15 -21.42 -5.96
N ASP A 52 -27.64 -20.20 -5.85
CA ASP A 52 -26.45 -19.70 -6.51
C ASP A 52 -25.79 -18.62 -5.63
N GLU A 53 -24.64 -18.92 -5.06
CA GLU A 53 -23.89 -18.05 -4.16
C GLU A 53 -23.50 -16.71 -4.82
N LYS A 54 -23.40 -16.65 -6.15
CA LYS A 54 -23.15 -15.40 -6.89
C LYS A 54 -24.22 -14.35 -6.66
N ASN A 55 -25.44 -14.76 -6.29
CA ASN A 55 -26.52 -13.86 -5.93
C ASN A 55 -26.25 -13.05 -4.65
N ALA A 56 -25.28 -13.46 -3.81
CA ALA A 56 -24.83 -12.66 -2.67
C ALA A 56 -24.33 -11.28 -3.11
N TYR A 57 -23.63 -11.18 -4.23
CA TYR A 57 -23.15 -9.91 -4.80
C TYR A 57 -24.29 -9.01 -5.32
N ARG A 58 -25.47 -9.57 -5.56
CA ARG A 58 -26.64 -8.85 -6.04
C ARG A 58 -27.56 -8.39 -4.90
N TYR A 59 -27.72 -9.23 -3.89
CA TYR A 59 -28.74 -9.03 -2.85
C TYR A 59 -28.18 -8.62 -1.49
N THR A 60 -26.85 -8.53 -1.35
CA THR A 60 -26.16 -8.07 -0.14
C THR A 60 -25.13 -6.98 -0.45
N ASN A 61 -24.52 -6.42 0.57
CA ASN A 61 -23.40 -5.47 0.42
C ASN A 61 -22.04 -6.14 0.15
N LYS A 62 -21.98 -7.49 0.06
CA LYS A 62 -20.73 -8.25 -0.14
C LYS A 62 -19.86 -7.68 -1.26
N GLY A 63 -20.45 -7.30 -2.40
CA GLY A 63 -19.72 -6.80 -3.56
C GLY A 63 -19.06 -5.43 -3.37
N ASN A 64 -19.34 -4.73 -2.28
CA ASN A 64 -18.74 -3.43 -1.95
C ASN A 64 -18.19 -3.36 -0.51
N LEU A 65 -17.97 -4.49 0.13
CA LEU A 65 -17.50 -4.57 1.51
C LEU A 65 -16.15 -5.27 1.57
N VAL A 66 -15.14 -4.59 2.10
CA VAL A 66 -13.78 -5.10 2.32
C VAL A 66 -13.52 -5.24 3.82
N ALA A 67 -12.89 -6.34 4.23
CA ALA A 67 -12.34 -6.45 5.57
C ALA A 67 -10.93 -5.84 5.60
N VAL A 68 -10.64 -4.99 6.57
CA VAL A 68 -9.27 -4.57 6.92
C VAL A 68 -8.88 -5.33 8.18
N ILE A 69 -7.92 -6.27 8.07
CA ILE A 69 -7.62 -7.23 9.12
C ILE A 69 -6.16 -7.10 9.57
N THR A 70 -5.96 -7.05 10.88
CA THR A 70 -4.65 -6.97 11.52
C THR A 70 -4.51 -7.88 12.73
N ASP A 71 -3.29 -8.27 13.08
CA ASP A 71 -2.92 -8.83 14.39
C ASP A 71 -2.18 -7.80 15.26
N GLY A 72 -1.90 -6.62 14.71
CA GLY A 72 -1.21 -5.52 15.36
C GLY A 72 0.26 -5.78 15.64
N SER A 73 0.90 -6.70 14.91
CA SER A 73 2.30 -7.10 15.15
C SER A 73 3.33 -6.17 14.48
N ALA A 74 2.91 -5.28 13.58
CA ALA A 74 3.82 -4.35 12.89
C ALA A 74 3.19 -2.97 12.64
N VAL A 75 2.54 -2.39 13.65
CA VAL A 75 1.78 -1.14 13.52
C VAL A 75 2.70 0.06 13.30
N LEU A 76 2.67 0.64 12.10
CA LEU A 76 3.49 1.81 11.71
C LEU A 76 4.96 1.63 12.12
N GLY A 77 5.60 2.67 12.66
CA GLY A 77 6.94 2.61 13.26
C GLY A 77 6.97 2.13 14.73
N LEU A 78 5.82 1.74 15.31
CA LEU A 78 5.69 1.39 16.72
C LEU A 78 5.99 -0.11 16.99
N GLY A 79 5.92 -0.95 15.95
CA GLY A 79 6.15 -2.39 16.05
C GLY A 79 4.96 -3.17 16.60
N ASP A 80 5.21 -4.21 17.40
CA ASP A 80 4.17 -5.08 17.98
C ASP A 80 3.50 -4.40 19.19
N VAL A 81 2.41 -3.71 18.92
CA VAL A 81 1.59 -3.05 19.95
C VAL A 81 0.32 -3.84 20.28
N GLY A 82 0.05 -4.92 19.54
CA GLY A 82 -1.13 -5.77 19.67
C GLY A 82 -2.35 -5.26 18.92
N ALA A 83 -3.28 -6.17 18.67
CA ALA A 83 -4.45 -5.97 17.82
C ALA A 83 -5.28 -4.73 18.22
N LEU A 84 -5.67 -4.61 19.48
CA LEU A 84 -6.54 -3.52 19.95
C LEU A 84 -5.91 -2.14 19.75
N ALA A 85 -4.61 -1.98 19.97
CA ALA A 85 -3.92 -0.72 19.80
C ALA A 85 -3.76 -0.34 18.31
N GLY A 86 -3.86 -1.30 17.40
CA GLY A 86 -3.90 -1.09 15.95
C GLY A 86 -5.21 -0.49 15.42
N LYS A 87 -6.33 -0.61 16.18
CA LYS A 87 -7.66 -0.18 15.74
C LYS A 87 -7.74 1.23 15.16
N PRO A 88 -7.13 2.28 15.74
CA PRO A 88 -7.18 3.60 15.12
C PRO A 88 -6.57 3.67 13.71
N VAL A 89 -5.58 2.82 13.40
CA VAL A 89 -5.00 2.72 12.05
C VAL A 89 -5.98 2.04 11.11
N MET A 90 -6.60 0.93 11.55
CA MET A 90 -7.58 0.16 10.75
C MET A 90 -8.82 0.98 10.42
N GLU A 91 -9.37 1.72 11.39
CA GLU A 91 -10.43 2.71 11.12
C GLU A 91 -9.98 3.78 10.13
N GLY A 92 -8.74 4.27 10.26
CA GLY A 92 -8.15 5.20 9.30
C GLY A 92 -8.13 4.62 7.88
N LYS A 93 -7.72 3.38 7.74
CA LYS A 93 -7.74 2.66 6.47
C LYS A 93 -9.16 2.59 5.90
N GLY A 94 -10.16 2.29 6.73
CA GLY A 94 -11.58 2.29 6.33
C GLY A 94 -12.07 3.65 5.83
N VAL A 95 -11.66 4.75 6.49
CA VAL A 95 -11.96 6.13 6.02
C VAL A 95 -11.39 6.36 4.62
N LEU A 96 -10.15 5.92 4.36
CA LEU A 96 -9.51 6.09 3.05
C LEU A 96 -10.23 5.27 1.96
N PHE A 97 -10.57 4.01 2.23
CA PHE A 97 -11.39 3.19 1.32
C PHE A 97 -12.72 3.87 0.98
N LYS A 98 -13.43 4.38 1.99
CA LYS A 98 -14.72 5.02 1.79
C LYS A 98 -14.58 6.33 1.03
N ARG A 99 -13.62 7.18 1.44
CA ARG A 99 -13.42 8.52 0.85
C ARG A 99 -12.98 8.46 -0.60
N PHE A 100 -12.04 7.59 -0.94
CA PHE A 100 -11.39 7.61 -2.25
C PHE A 100 -11.99 6.62 -3.26
N ALA A 101 -12.57 5.51 -2.79
CA ALA A 101 -13.09 4.47 -3.67
C ALA A 101 -14.56 4.08 -3.42
N ASN A 102 -15.25 4.76 -2.50
CA ASN A 102 -16.60 4.45 -2.06
C ASN A 102 -16.80 2.97 -1.68
N ILE A 103 -15.80 2.36 -1.08
CA ILE A 103 -15.83 0.98 -0.56
C ILE A 103 -16.15 1.04 0.93
N ASP A 104 -17.10 0.22 1.36
CA ASP A 104 -17.42 0.03 2.77
C ASP A 104 -16.40 -0.91 3.41
N VAL A 105 -16.08 -0.67 4.69
CA VAL A 105 -15.07 -1.45 5.41
C VAL A 105 -15.59 -1.88 6.78
N PHE A 106 -15.31 -3.13 7.14
CA PHE A 106 -15.21 -3.55 8.53
C PHE A 106 -13.76 -3.76 8.89
N ASP A 107 -13.29 -3.04 9.91
CA ASP A 107 -11.99 -3.26 10.51
C ASP A 107 -12.08 -4.38 11.56
N ILE A 108 -11.13 -5.32 11.51
CA ILE A 108 -11.13 -6.53 12.33
C ILE A 108 -9.75 -6.74 12.94
N GLU A 109 -9.67 -6.51 14.24
CA GLU A 109 -8.46 -6.68 15.04
C GLU A 109 -8.47 -8.09 15.66
N VAL A 110 -7.63 -8.98 15.13
CA VAL A 110 -7.55 -10.38 15.54
C VAL A 110 -6.50 -10.54 16.65
N ASN A 111 -6.93 -10.83 17.86
CA ASN A 111 -6.03 -11.08 18.98
C ASN A 111 -5.46 -12.51 18.91
N CYS A 112 -4.57 -12.76 17.95
CA CYS A 112 -3.94 -14.04 17.70
C CYS A 112 -2.50 -13.84 17.22
N LYS A 113 -1.57 -14.64 17.76
CA LYS A 113 -0.15 -14.64 17.37
C LYS A 113 0.23 -15.85 16.50
N ASP A 114 -0.62 -16.86 16.47
CA ASP A 114 -0.42 -18.05 15.66
C ASP A 114 -0.94 -17.77 14.23
N PRO A 115 -0.09 -17.85 13.20
CA PRO A 115 -0.52 -17.55 11.85
C PRO A 115 -1.56 -18.53 11.29
N ASP A 116 -1.55 -19.81 11.71
CA ASP A 116 -2.54 -20.78 11.25
C ASP A 116 -3.91 -20.54 11.89
N GLU A 117 -3.95 -20.09 13.12
CA GLU A 117 -5.19 -19.66 13.79
C GLU A 117 -5.73 -18.37 13.17
N PHE A 118 -4.84 -17.42 12.85
CA PHE A 118 -5.20 -16.20 12.12
C PHE A 118 -5.82 -16.52 10.75
N ILE A 119 -5.18 -17.40 9.96
CA ILE A 119 -5.66 -17.85 8.67
C ILE A 119 -7.06 -18.47 8.79
N ARG A 120 -7.25 -19.40 9.75
CA ARG A 120 -8.57 -20.02 9.97
C ARG A 120 -9.64 -19.01 10.38
N THR A 121 -9.29 -18.02 11.19
CA THR A 121 -10.21 -16.95 11.59
C THR A 121 -10.66 -16.15 10.36
N VAL A 122 -9.72 -15.73 9.53
CA VAL A 122 -10.01 -14.97 8.30
C VAL A 122 -10.83 -15.80 7.31
N GLU A 123 -10.50 -17.08 7.11
CA GLU A 123 -11.23 -18.00 6.24
C GLU A 123 -12.70 -18.14 6.69
N ASN A 124 -12.96 -18.27 7.99
CA ASN A 124 -14.30 -18.43 8.54
C ASN A 124 -15.18 -17.17 8.38
N ILE A 125 -14.62 -15.97 8.36
CA ILE A 125 -15.37 -14.71 8.19
C ILE A 125 -15.41 -14.22 6.74
N ALA A 126 -14.60 -14.78 5.84
CA ALA A 126 -14.48 -14.39 4.44
C ALA A 126 -15.82 -14.38 3.66
N PRO A 127 -16.82 -15.24 3.94
CA PRO A 127 -18.10 -15.18 3.25
C PRO A 127 -18.81 -13.83 3.31
N THR A 128 -18.53 -13.00 4.33
CA THR A 128 -19.11 -11.66 4.50
C THR A 128 -18.58 -10.65 3.46
N PHE A 129 -17.36 -10.84 2.97
CA PHE A 129 -16.59 -9.80 2.26
C PHE A 129 -16.43 -10.10 0.78
N GLY A 130 -16.31 -9.02 -0.01
CA GLY A 130 -15.91 -9.06 -1.42
C GLY A 130 -14.39 -9.01 -1.62
N GLY A 131 -13.62 -8.68 -0.56
CA GLY A 131 -12.17 -8.66 -0.57
C GLY A 131 -11.60 -8.48 0.84
N ILE A 132 -10.32 -8.78 1.01
CA ILE A 132 -9.60 -8.71 2.29
C ILE A 132 -8.32 -7.92 2.10
N ASN A 133 -8.18 -6.84 2.88
CA ASN A 133 -6.93 -6.11 3.06
C ASN A 133 -6.27 -6.53 4.37
N LEU A 134 -5.11 -7.15 4.28
CA LEU A 134 -4.25 -7.42 5.42
C LEU A 134 -3.39 -6.18 5.70
N GLU A 135 -3.25 -5.81 6.97
CA GLU A 135 -2.60 -4.58 7.39
C GLU A 135 -1.75 -4.78 8.63
N ASP A 136 -0.57 -4.15 8.70
CA ASP A 136 0.28 -4.10 9.91
C ASP A 136 0.62 -5.48 10.51
N ILE A 137 0.82 -6.49 9.66
CA ILE A 137 1.24 -7.85 10.05
C ILE A 137 2.74 -8.01 9.81
N ALA A 138 3.47 -8.44 10.83
CA ALA A 138 4.93 -8.54 10.78
C ALA A 138 5.44 -9.62 9.82
N ALA A 139 6.52 -9.32 9.10
CA ALA A 139 7.28 -10.33 8.37
C ALA A 139 8.04 -11.24 9.36
N PRO A 140 8.19 -12.58 9.09
CA PRO A 140 7.82 -13.25 7.85
C PRO A 140 6.35 -13.74 7.78
N ASN A 141 5.58 -13.65 8.87
CA ASN A 141 4.24 -14.21 8.96
C ASN A 141 3.28 -13.58 7.92
N CYS A 142 3.43 -12.29 7.62
CA CYS A 142 2.59 -11.62 6.63
C CYS A 142 2.63 -12.28 5.24
N PHE A 143 3.78 -12.79 4.82
CA PHE A 143 3.93 -13.51 3.55
C PHE A 143 3.18 -14.85 3.60
N TYR A 144 3.39 -15.62 4.66
CA TYR A 144 2.75 -16.93 4.83
C TYR A 144 1.23 -16.81 4.91
N ILE A 145 0.73 -15.86 5.70
CA ILE A 145 -0.71 -15.60 5.87
C ILE A 145 -1.34 -15.22 4.52
N GLU A 146 -0.73 -14.29 3.80
CA GLU A 146 -1.26 -13.85 2.50
C GLU A 146 -1.25 -15.00 1.49
N ASP A 147 -0.14 -15.72 1.35
CA ASP A 147 -0.01 -16.84 0.41
C ASP A 147 -1.02 -17.95 0.67
N GLU A 148 -1.27 -18.28 1.94
CA GLU A 148 -2.24 -19.30 2.31
C GLU A 148 -3.69 -18.85 2.09
N LEU A 149 -4.02 -17.61 2.44
CA LEU A 149 -5.36 -17.07 2.20
C LEU A 149 -5.69 -16.95 0.71
N LYS A 150 -4.74 -16.55 -0.12
CA LYS A 150 -4.91 -16.52 -1.60
C LYS A 150 -5.20 -17.89 -2.20
N LYS A 151 -4.69 -18.97 -1.61
CA LYS A 151 -4.95 -20.35 -2.06
C LYS A 151 -6.33 -20.87 -1.64
N ARG A 152 -6.87 -20.34 -0.55
CA ARG A 152 -8.09 -20.88 0.10
C ARG A 152 -9.34 -20.06 -0.21
N LEU A 153 -9.21 -18.83 -0.66
CA LEU A 153 -10.31 -17.90 -0.82
C LEU A 153 -10.48 -17.52 -2.30
N ASP A 154 -11.73 -17.46 -2.75
CA ASP A 154 -12.14 -17.03 -4.09
C ASP A 154 -12.50 -15.52 -4.13
N ILE A 155 -11.88 -14.73 -3.27
CA ILE A 155 -11.99 -13.26 -3.22
C ILE A 155 -10.60 -12.64 -3.14
N PRO A 156 -10.40 -11.38 -3.61
CA PRO A 156 -9.12 -10.72 -3.51
C PRO A 156 -8.58 -10.66 -2.09
N VAL A 157 -7.38 -11.16 -1.87
CA VAL A 157 -6.58 -10.99 -0.66
C VAL A 157 -5.34 -10.17 -1.00
N PHE A 158 -5.09 -9.12 -0.24
CA PHE A 158 -4.04 -8.16 -0.52
C PHE A 158 -3.42 -7.65 0.78
N HIS A 159 -2.10 -7.60 0.85
CA HIS A 159 -1.38 -7.02 1.99
C HIS A 159 -0.82 -5.67 1.59
N ASP A 160 -1.35 -4.58 2.17
CA ASP A 160 -1.03 -3.23 1.71
C ASP A 160 0.43 -2.84 1.95
N ASP A 161 1.03 -3.21 3.09
CA ASP A 161 2.45 -2.93 3.37
C ASP A 161 3.40 -3.60 2.38
N GLN A 162 2.97 -4.68 1.75
CA GLN A 162 3.71 -5.34 0.68
C GLN A 162 3.42 -4.68 -0.66
N HIS A 163 2.21 -4.85 -1.16
CA HIS A 163 1.85 -4.59 -2.55
C HIS A 163 1.42 -3.14 -2.79
N GLY A 164 0.79 -2.49 -1.80
CA GLY A 164 0.46 -1.07 -1.88
C GLY A 164 1.74 -0.24 -2.01
N THR A 165 2.71 -0.48 -1.14
CA THR A 165 4.04 0.16 -1.21
C THR A 165 4.73 -0.14 -2.54
N ALA A 166 4.69 -1.38 -3.02
CA ALA A 166 5.32 -1.76 -4.28
C ALA A 166 4.73 -0.99 -5.48
N VAL A 167 3.41 -0.85 -5.55
CA VAL A 167 2.72 -0.14 -6.64
C VAL A 167 3.11 1.33 -6.70
N ILE A 168 3.10 2.03 -5.55
CA ILE A 168 3.40 3.46 -5.52
C ILE A 168 4.89 3.75 -5.74
N VAL A 169 5.77 2.89 -5.21
CA VAL A 169 7.22 2.96 -5.49
C VAL A 169 7.49 2.76 -6.97
N ALA A 170 6.86 1.75 -7.59
CA ALA A 170 7.01 1.49 -9.01
C ALA A 170 6.48 2.65 -9.87
N ALA A 171 5.34 3.24 -9.50
CA ALA A 171 4.77 4.39 -10.21
C ALA A 171 5.70 5.61 -10.18
N GLY A 172 6.16 5.98 -8.99
CA GLY A 172 7.10 7.11 -8.82
C GLY A 172 8.43 6.85 -9.52
N LEU A 173 8.95 5.60 -9.43
CA LEU A 173 10.23 5.25 -10.05
C LEU A 173 10.18 5.31 -11.57
N VAL A 174 9.09 4.88 -12.21
CA VAL A 174 8.93 5.00 -13.68
C VAL A 174 9.11 6.44 -14.13
N ASN A 175 8.50 7.38 -13.46
CA ASN A 175 8.59 8.80 -13.79
C ASN A 175 9.94 9.42 -13.39
N ALA A 176 10.50 9.03 -12.27
CA ALA A 176 11.83 9.50 -11.86
C ALA A 176 12.92 9.03 -12.83
N LEU A 177 12.82 7.79 -13.33
CA LEU A 177 13.73 7.27 -14.35
C LEU A 177 13.63 8.05 -15.66
N GLU A 178 12.42 8.41 -16.11
CA GLU A 178 12.23 9.23 -17.31
C GLU A 178 12.85 10.62 -17.16
N ILE A 179 12.65 11.27 -16.00
CA ILE A 179 13.24 12.59 -15.71
C ILE A 179 14.77 12.54 -15.69
N GLN A 180 15.35 11.45 -15.16
CA GLN A 180 16.79 11.24 -15.08
C GLN A 180 17.39 10.58 -16.33
N GLU A 181 16.58 10.39 -17.39
CA GLU A 181 16.98 9.77 -18.66
C GLU A 181 17.61 8.37 -18.48
N LYS A 182 17.08 7.56 -17.55
CA LYS A 182 17.56 6.23 -17.20
C LYS A 182 16.58 5.13 -17.58
N MET A 183 17.11 3.94 -17.91
CA MET A 183 16.29 2.78 -18.25
C MET A 183 16.24 1.77 -17.10
N ILE A 184 15.06 1.29 -16.74
CA ILE A 184 14.85 0.36 -15.62
C ILE A 184 15.69 -0.92 -15.71
N GLY A 185 15.97 -1.40 -16.92
CA GLY A 185 16.77 -2.60 -17.16
C GLY A 185 18.29 -2.42 -17.02
N GLU A 186 18.77 -1.19 -16.89
CA GLU A 186 20.19 -0.83 -16.83
C GLU A 186 20.60 -0.30 -15.48
N VAL A 187 19.69 0.33 -14.75
CA VAL A 187 19.96 0.98 -13.45
C VAL A 187 20.32 -0.02 -12.36
N LYS A 188 21.22 0.40 -11.49
CA LYS A 188 21.57 -0.29 -10.25
C LYS A 188 20.68 0.22 -9.13
N ILE A 189 19.83 -0.63 -8.58
CA ILE A 189 18.86 -0.32 -7.53
C ILE A 189 19.33 -0.93 -6.21
N VAL A 190 19.42 -0.12 -5.16
CA VAL A 190 19.76 -0.57 -3.81
C VAL A 190 18.60 -0.29 -2.86
N PHE A 191 18.09 -1.34 -2.22
CA PHE A 191 17.10 -1.27 -1.17
C PHE A 191 17.76 -1.32 0.20
N LEU A 192 17.38 -0.41 1.08
CA LEU A 192 17.66 -0.49 2.52
C LEU A 192 16.36 -0.89 3.24
N GLY A 193 16.29 -2.14 3.63
CA GLY A 193 15.12 -2.80 4.18
C GLY A 193 14.73 -4.01 3.33
N ALA A 194 14.78 -5.21 3.91
CA ALA A 194 14.40 -6.47 3.29
C ALA A 194 13.22 -7.14 4.03
N GLY A 195 12.32 -6.32 4.56
CA GLY A 195 11.04 -6.72 5.14
C GLY A 195 9.94 -6.83 4.08
N ALA A 196 8.68 -6.76 4.52
CA ALA A 196 7.48 -6.86 3.68
C ALA A 196 7.54 -5.93 2.46
N ALA A 197 7.71 -4.62 2.68
CA ALA A 197 7.76 -3.62 1.63
C ALA A 197 8.94 -3.81 0.67
N GLY A 198 10.17 -3.91 1.19
CA GLY A 198 11.37 -4.02 0.36
C GLY A 198 11.39 -5.25 -0.54
N CYS A 199 10.98 -6.42 -0.02
CA CYS A 199 10.89 -7.64 -0.81
C CYS A 199 9.82 -7.53 -1.91
N SER A 200 8.65 -6.99 -1.58
CA SER A 200 7.56 -6.83 -2.53
C SER A 200 7.89 -5.81 -3.63
N CYS A 201 8.45 -4.65 -3.27
CA CYS A 201 8.94 -3.67 -4.24
C CYS A 201 9.97 -4.28 -5.20
N ALA A 202 10.96 -4.99 -4.68
CA ALA A 202 11.99 -5.63 -5.51
C ALA A 202 11.41 -6.65 -6.50
N ARG A 203 10.42 -7.46 -6.06
CA ARG A 203 9.74 -8.42 -6.94
C ARG A 203 8.95 -7.72 -8.04
N LEU A 204 8.17 -6.70 -7.70
CA LEU A 204 7.39 -5.96 -8.68
C LEU A 204 8.32 -5.27 -9.70
N LEU A 205 9.38 -4.61 -9.26
CA LEU A 205 10.35 -3.97 -10.16
C LEU A 205 11.07 -4.98 -11.06
N LYS A 206 11.42 -6.19 -10.56
CA LYS A 206 11.94 -7.28 -11.42
C LYS A 206 10.96 -7.67 -12.52
N LYS A 207 9.65 -7.78 -12.20
CA LYS A 207 8.60 -8.06 -13.19
C LYS A 207 8.42 -6.94 -14.20
N MET A 208 8.75 -5.69 -13.81
CA MET A 208 8.77 -4.51 -14.70
C MET A 208 10.06 -4.37 -15.50
N GLY A 209 11.05 -5.25 -15.31
CA GLY A 209 12.27 -5.32 -16.12
C GLY A 209 13.56 -4.89 -15.41
N ALA A 210 13.52 -4.56 -14.12
CA ALA A 210 14.74 -4.26 -13.35
C ALA A 210 15.62 -5.52 -13.20
N LYS A 211 16.91 -5.40 -13.53
CA LYS A 211 17.86 -6.54 -13.54
C LYS A 211 18.84 -6.49 -12.36
N ASN A 212 19.27 -5.31 -11.95
CA ASN A 212 20.33 -5.10 -10.97
C ASN A 212 19.74 -4.57 -9.64
N ILE A 213 19.16 -5.45 -8.84
CA ILE A 213 18.58 -5.12 -7.55
C ILE A 213 19.39 -5.76 -6.43
N THR A 214 19.77 -4.96 -5.44
CA THR A 214 20.43 -5.39 -4.20
C THR A 214 19.60 -4.98 -3.00
N LEU A 215 19.27 -5.92 -2.11
CA LEU A 215 18.61 -5.65 -0.85
C LEU A 215 19.61 -5.74 0.31
N VAL A 216 19.44 -4.83 1.27
CA VAL A 216 20.24 -4.76 2.49
C VAL A 216 19.31 -4.82 3.71
N ASP A 217 19.56 -5.75 4.63
CA ASP A 217 18.89 -5.82 5.92
C ASP A 217 19.84 -5.42 7.07
N ARG A 218 19.42 -5.58 8.32
CA ARG A 218 20.24 -5.27 9.51
C ARG A 218 21.54 -6.04 9.58
N LYS A 219 21.65 -7.19 8.88
CA LYS A 219 22.84 -8.06 8.87
C LYS A 219 23.69 -7.83 7.61
N GLY A 220 23.27 -6.92 6.73
CA GLY A 220 23.97 -6.55 5.50
C GLY A 220 23.26 -7.01 4.23
N VAL A 221 24.01 -7.10 3.14
CA VAL A 221 23.47 -7.48 1.82
C VAL A 221 22.86 -8.89 1.85
N LEU A 222 21.69 -9.06 1.22
CA LEU A 222 21.11 -10.38 0.98
C LEU A 222 21.98 -11.14 -0.03
N ASN A 223 22.95 -11.87 0.48
CA ASN A 223 23.89 -12.66 -0.30
C ASN A 223 23.49 -14.14 -0.27
N LYS A 224 23.61 -14.85 -1.41
CA LYS A 224 23.29 -16.27 -1.53
C LYS A 224 24.03 -17.16 -0.54
N ASN A 225 25.18 -16.73 -0.05
CA ASN A 225 25.99 -17.48 0.93
C ASN A 225 25.49 -17.31 2.36
N ARG A 226 24.51 -16.45 2.66
CA ARG A 226 23.91 -16.29 3.98
C ARG A 226 23.03 -17.49 4.32
N LYS A 227 23.20 -18.00 5.55
CA LYS A 227 22.44 -19.18 6.06
C LYS A 227 21.19 -18.80 6.84
N ASP A 228 21.00 -17.50 7.09
CA ASP A 228 19.91 -16.96 7.90
C ASP A 228 18.76 -16.37 7.06
N LEU A 229 18.81 -16.56 5.75
CA LEU A 229 17.75 -16.16 4.86
C LEU A 229 16.53 -17.09 5.01
N ASN A 230 15.35 -16.50 5.10
CA ASN A 230 14.11 -17.25 5.06
C ASN A 230 13.65 -17.50 3.61
N GLN A 231 12.65 -18.37 3.44
CA GLN A 231 12.14 -18.73 2.12
C GLN A 231 11.61 -17.55 1.30
N TYR A 232 11.21 -16.45 1.95
CA TYR A 232 10.62 -15.28 1.30
C TYR A 232 11.64 -14.22 0.85
N ASN A 233 12.92 -14.37 1.20
CA ASN A 233 13.97 -13.47 0.75
C ASN A 233 15.14 -14.17 0.03
N GLN A 234 15.14 -15.50 -0.02
CA GLN A 234 16.14 -16.29 -0.74
C GLN A 234 16.16 -16.01 -2.25
N ASP A 235 14.99 -15.82 -2.88
CA ASP A 235 14.83 -15.52 -4.31
C ASP A 235 15.37 -14.13 -4.69
N LEU A 236 15.54 -13.25 -3.70
CA LEU A 236 16.08 -11.90 -3.84
C LEU A 236 17.57 -11.82 -3.53
N ALA A 237 18.16 -12.87 -2.98
CA ALA A 237 19.57 -12.93 -2.68
C ALA A 237 20.43 -13.02 -3.95
N ILE A 238 21.51 -12.23 -3.97
CA ILE A 238 22.43 -12.16 -5.10
C ILE A 238 23.80 -12.73 -4.75
N ASP A 239 24.55 -13.13 -5.76
CA ASP A 239 25.97 -13.44 -5.61
C ASP A 239 26.78 -12.15 -5.75
N THR A 240 27.38 -11.69 -4.65
CA THR A 240 28.15 -10.44 -4.63
C THR A 240 29.23 -10.48 -3.57
N LYS A 241 30.28 -9.69 -3.78
CA LYS A 241 31.33 -9.46 -2.79
C LYS A 241 30.94 -8.39 -1.76
N SER A 242 29.98 -7.54 -2.09
CA SER A 242 29.50 -6.48 -1.20
C SER A 242 28.77 -7.09 0.00
N LYS A 243 29.06 -6.60 1.20
CA LYS A 243 28.48 -7.09 2.47
C LYS A 243 27.61 -6.03 3.16
N THR A 244 27.88 -4.75 2.91
CA THR A 244 27.25 -3.62 3.61
C THR A 244 26.62 -2.64 2.64
N LEU A 245 25.78 -1.73 3.15
CA LEU A 245 25.24 -0.61 2.38
C LEU A 245 26.36 0.23 1.77
N ASP A 246 27.38 0.61 2.57
CA ASP A 246 28.50 1.44 2.11
C ASP A 246 29.19 0.85 0.87
N GLN A 247 29.19 -0.48 0.72
CA GLN A 247 29.82 -1.16 -0.42
C GLN A 247 28.90 -1.27 -1.63
N CYS A 248 27.61 -1.54 -1.42
CA CYS A 248 26.69 -1.76 -2.54
C CYS A 248 26.09 -0.47 -3.11
N ILE A 249 26.12 0.64 -2.35
CA ILE A 249 25.58 1.94 -2.79
C ILE A 249 26.48 2.66 -3.80
N ILE A 250 27.79 2.34 -3.83
CA ILE A 250 28.74 2.93 -4.79
C ILE A 250 28.21 2.71 -6.21
N ASP A 251 28.17 3.79 -7.00
CA ASP A 251 27.64 3.82 -8.37
C ASP A 251 26.17 3.30 -8.48
N ALA A 252 25.39 3.40 -7.41
CA ALA A 252 23.97 3.09 -7.50
C ALA A 252 23.20 4.25 -8.14
N ASP A 253 22.28 3.93 -9.05
CA ASP A 253 21.40 4.90 -9.70
C ASP A 253 20.18 5.21 -8.86
N VAL A 254 19.70 4.22 -8.09
CA VAL A 254 18.46 4.30 -7.33
C VAL A 254 18.70 3.77 -5.92
N PHE A 255 18.31 4.55 -4.93
CA PHE A 255 18.20 4.13 -3.53
C PHE A 255 16.73 4.12 -3.12
N ILE A 256 16.29 3.03 -2.49
CA ILE A 256 14.94 2.90 -1.93
C ILE A 256 15.06 2.46 -0.47
N GLY A 257 14.77 3.38 0.45
CA GLY A 257 14.75 3.14 1.89
C GLY A 257 13.34 2.83 2.37
N VAL A 258 13.18 1.71 3.06
CA VAL A 258 11.94 1.23 3.71
C VAL A 258 12.30 0.59 5.06
N SER A 259 13.17 1.24 5.81
CA SER A 259 13.83 0.65 6.98
C SER A 259 13.71 1.51 8.22
N GLY A 260 14.42 2.62 8.30
CA GLY A 260 14.43 3.46 9.49
C GLY A 260 15.16 4.79 9.28
N ALA A 261 14.94 5.67 10.23
CA ALA A 261 15.39 7.07 10.18
C ALA A 261 16.91 7.22 10.11
N ASN A 262 17.38 8.22 9.35
CA ASN A 262 18.75 8.71 9.33
C ASN A 262 19.83 7.66 9.00
N LEU A 263 19.50 6.66 8.19
CA LEU A 263 20.42 5.59 7.79
C LEU A 263 21.18 5.87 6.49
N LEU A 264 20.70 6.79 5.66
CA LEU A 264 21.37 7.23 4.45
C LEU A 264 22.29 8.43 4.76
N LYS A 265 23.59 8.24 4.65
CA LYS A 265 24.61 9.23 5.02
C LYS A 265 25.02 10.09 3.81
N GLU A 266 25.63 11.26 4.06
CA GLU A 266 26.25 12.11 3.03
C GLU A 266 27.22 11.33 2.13
N SER A 267 28.11 10.52 2.73
CA SER A 267 29.07 9.70 1.97
C SER A 267 28.40 8.70 1.02
N HIS A 268 27.20 8.22 1.35
CA HIS A 268 26.41 7.37 0.47
C HIS A 268 25.94 8.15 -0.75
N LEU A 269 25.34 9.33 -0.56
CA LEU A 269 24.86 10.17 -1.66
C LEU A 269 26.00 10.57 -2.61
N LEU A 270 27.15 10.94 -2.06
CA LEU A 270 28.32 11.34 -2.84
C LEU A 270 28.91 10.18 -3.64
N SER A 271 28.72 8.93 -3.20
CA SER A 271 29.22 7.74 -3.89
C SER A 271 28.26 7.16 -4.93
N MET A 272 27.01 7.63 -5.00
CA MET A 272 26.04 7.21 -6.01
C MET A 272 26.41 7.72 -7.41
N ALA A 273 25.84 7.10 -8.44
CA ALA A 273 25.97 7.52 -9.81
C ALA A 273 25.50 8.97 -10.04
N ALA A 274 25.77 9.56 -11.21
CA ALA A 274 25.20 10.84 -11.61
C ALA A 274 23.68 10.76 -11.73
N ASN A 275 22.97 11.85 -11.44
CA ASN A 275 21.52 11.94 -11.51
C ASN A 275 20.80 10.82 -10.74
N PRO A 276 21.07 10.63 -9.43
CA PRO A 276 20.48 9.52 -8.69
C PRO A 276 19.03 9.80 -8.29
N ILE A 277 18.30 8.70 -8.07
CA ILE A 277 16.92 8.72 -7.58
C ILE A 277 16.93 8.22 -6.15
N ILE A 278 16.30 8.97 -5.22
CA ILE A 278 16.32 8.67 -3.79
C ILE A 278 14.90 8.64 -3.25
N PHE A 279 14.43 7.45 -2.90
CA PHE A 279 13.17 7.22 -2.21
C PHE A 279 13.45 6.88 -0.75
N ALA A 280 13.30 7.86 0.14
CA ALA A 280 13.51 7.71 1.59
C ALA A 280 12.13 7.61 2.27
N LEU A 281 11.60 6.40 2.41
CA LEU A 281 10.19 6.15 2.71
C LEU A 281 9.93 5.72 4.15
N ALA A 282 10.94 5.63 5.01
CA ALA A 282 10.73 5.31 6.42
C ALA A 282 9.86 6.36 7.11
N ASN A 283 8.98 5.90 8.01
CA ASN A 283 8.06 6.73 8.79
C ASN A 283 8.27 6.49 10.30
N PRO A 284 8.12 7.53 11.15
CA PRO A 284 7.79 8.93 10.82
C PRO A 284 8.92 9.75 10.23
N ASP A 285 10.16 9.33 10.42
CA ASP A 285 11.35 10.03 9.94
C ASP A 285 12.03 9.22 8.83
N PRO A 286 12.35 9.88 7.67
CA PRO A 286 12.95 9.21 6.52
C PRO A 286 14.42 8.84 6.77
N GLU A 287 14.99 8.00 5.90
CA GLU A 287 16.41 7.63 5.92
C GLU A 287 17.34 8.81 5.76
N ILE A 288 16.90 9.87 5.09
CA ILE A 288 17.51 11.20 5.01
C ILE A 288 16.41 12.22 4.75
N LEU A 289 16.52 13.42 5.32
CA LEU A 289 15.59 14.51 5.04
C LEU A 289 15.85 15.08 3.63
N PRO A 290 14.80 15.46 2.88
CA PRO A 290 14.96 16.09 1.56
C PRO A 290 15.81 17.34 1.59
N SER A 291 15.69 18.19 2.63
CA SER A 291 16.52 19.37 2.84
C SER A 291 18.01 19.06 2.89
N ASP A 292 18.37 17.97 3.58
CA ASP A 292 19.76 17.58 3.77
C ASP A 292 20.32 16.95 2.48
N ALA A 293 19.51 16.12 1.82
CA ALA A 293 19.89 15.50 0.55
C ALA A 293 20.16 16.54 -0.55
N HIS A 294 19.31 17.56 -0.67
CA HIS A 294 19.50 18.66 -1.65
C HIS A 294 20.66 19.61 -1.30
N GLN A 295 21.10 19.68 -0.04
CA GLN A 295 22.33 20.38 0.32
C GLN A 295 23.59 19.64 -0.12
N ILE A 296 23.52 18.33 -0.24
CA ILE A 296 24.63 17.46 -0.64
C ILE A 296 24.73 17.37 -2.16
N ARG A 297 23.57 17.26 -2.86
CA ARG A 297 23.49 17.09 -4.33
C ARG A 297 22.27 17.80 -4.90
N ASP A 298 22.43 18.46 -6.02
CA ASP A 298 21.38 19.18 -6.76
C ASP A 298 20.82 18.40 -7.97
N ASP A 299 21.48 17.31 -8.36
CA ASP A 299 21.09 16.46 -9.50
C ASP A 299 20.14 15.30 -9.12
N ILE A 300 19.52 15.32 -7.95
CA ILE A 300 18.68 14.23 -7.42
C ILE A 300 17.20 14.42 -7.75
N VAL A 301 16.49 13.30 -7.96
CA VAL A 301 15.02 13.22 -7.81
C VAL A 301 14.72 12.51 -6.51
N MET A 302 13.97 13.18 -5.62
CA MET A 302 13.72 12.68 -4.27
C MET A 302 12.23 12.51 -3.98
N ALA A 303 11.89 11.43 -3.24
CA ALA A 303 10.56 11.17 -2.72
C ALA A 303 10.62 10.69 -1.27
N THR A 304 9.54 10.94 -0.53
CA THR A 304 9.36 10.47 0.86
C THR A 304 7.95 9.92 1.09
N GLY A 305 7.73 9.25 2.22
CA GLY A 305 6.39 8.87 2.66
C GLY A 305 5.56 10.02 3.27
N ARG A 306 6.19 11.17 3.54
CA ARG A 306 5.59 12.30 4.28
C ARG A 306 4.85 13.25 3.36
N SER A 307 3.72 13.78 3.85
CA SER A 307 2.87 14.74 3.12
C SER A 307 3.40 16.17 3.11
N ASP A 308 4.36 16.50 3.96
CA ASP A 308 4.97 17.83 4.08
C ASP A 308 6.14 18.07 3.12
N PHE A 309 6.46 17.08 2.26
CA PHE A 309 7.47 17.21 1.22
C PHE A 309 6.88 16.96 -0.17
N PRO A 310 7.54 17.43 -1.25
CA PRO A 310 7.23 17.01 -2.62
C PRO A 310 7.32 15.48 -2.80
N ASN A 311 6.61 14.96 -3.80
CA ASN A 311 6.65 13.53 -4.14
C ASN A 311 6.32 12.61 -2.96
N GLN A 312 5.16 12.83 -2.35
CA GLN A 312 4.66 11.92 -1.31
C GLN A 312 4.32 10.55 -1.92
N VAL A 313 5.12 9.54 -1.63
CA VAL A 313 4.87 8.14 -1.98
C VAL A 313 4.09 7.49 -0.83
N ASN A 314 2.77 7.41 -0.97
CA ASN A 314 1.86 6.92 0.06
C ASN A 314 0.87 5.91 -0.51
N ASN A 315 0.65 4.81 0.20
CA ASN A 315 -0.21 3.68 -0.21
C ASN A 315 -1.65 4.09 -0.55
N VAL A 316 -2.14 5.22 -0.04
CA VAL A 316 -3.47 5.76 -0.36
C VAL A 316 -3.68 6.01 -1.87
N LEU A 317 -2.59 6.19 -2.62
CA LEU A 317 -2.65 6.31 -4.09
C LEU A 317 -2.88 4.95 -4.79
N GLY A 318 -2.72 3.84 -4.09
CA GLY A 318 -2.79 2.49 -4.65
C GLY A 318 -3.99 1.69 -4.20
N PHE A 319 -4.01 1.30 -2.91
CA PHE A 319 -4.91 0.25 -2.41
C PHE A 319 -6.41 0.52 -2.62
N PRO A 320 -6.96 1.74 -2.45
CA PRO A 320 -8.39 1.93 -2.61
C PRO A 320 -8.85 1.66 -4.04
N PHE A 321 -8.05 2.10 -5.00
CA PHE A 321 -8.35 1.97 -6.43
C PHE A 321 -8.06 0.57 -6.95
N LEU A 322 -7.06 -0.14 -6.40
CA LEU A 322 -6.81 -1.55 -6.67
C LEU A 322 -8.03 -2.40 -6.27
N PHE A 323 -8.54 -2.21 -5.06
CA PHE A 323 -9.76 -2.90 -4.62
C PHE A 323 -10.99 -2.48 -5.43
N ARG A 324 -11.13 -1.20 -5.78
CA ARG A 324 -12.25 -0.75 -6.62
C ARG A 324 -12.23 -1.45 -7.98
N GLY A 325 -11.10 -1.47 -8.67
CA GLY A 325 -10.96 -2.17 -9.94
C GLY A 325 -11.19 -3.68 -9.83
N ALA A 326 -10.66 -4.31 -8.79
CA ALA A 326 -10.84 -5.74 -8.54
C ALA A 326 -12.31 -6.12 -8.24
N LEU A 327 -13.00 -5.32 -7.40
CA LEU A 327 -14.42 -5.54 -7.08
C LEU A 327 -15.32 -5.32 -8.30
N ASP A 328 -15.04 -4.29 -9.11
CA ASP A 328 -15.81 -3.99 -10.34
C ASP A 328 -15.63 -5.08 -11.40
N ALA A 329 -14.42 -5.65 -11.48
CA ALA A 329 -14.13 -6.80 -12.33
C ALA A 329 -14.70 -8.13 -11.78
N LYS A 330 -15.13 -8.15 -10.51
CA LYS A 330 -15.46 -9.39 -9.77
C LYS A 330 -14.29 -10.37 -9.79
N ALA A 331 -13.07 -9.85 -9.69
CA ALA A 331 -11.85 -10.64 -9.67
C ALA A 331 -11.78 -11.51 -8.41
N THR A 332 -11.21 -12.69 -8.52
CA THR A 332 -10.95 -13.59 -7.38
C THR A 332 -9.60 -13.31 -6.72
N GLU A 333 -8.70 -12.60 -7.42
CA GLU A 333 -7.38 -12.23 -6.92
C GLU A 333 -6.95 -10.87 -7.48
N ILE A 334 -5.98 -10.22 -6.82
CA ILE A 334 -5.24 -9.07 -7.37
C ILE A 334 -3.93 -9.59 -7.93
N THR A 335 -3.85 -9.63 -9.26
CA THR A 335 -2.71 -10.21 -10.00
C THR A 335 -1.56 -9.20 -10.15
N ASP A 336 -0.35 -9.72 -10.48
CA ASP A 336 0.77 -8.85 -10.85
C ASP A 336 0.48 -7.94 -12.05
N LYS A 337 -0.33 -8.40 -13.01
CA LYS A 337 -0.77 -7.57 -14.14
C LYS A 337 -1.55 -6.37 -13.67
N MET A 338 -2.45 -6.56 -12.70
CA MET A 338 -3.24 -5.49 -12.09
C MET A 338 -2.34 -4.50 -11.32
N LEU A 339 -1.35 -5.00 -10.56
CA LEU A 339 -0.38 -4.15 -9.85
C LEU A 339 0.46 -3.29 -10.83
N ILE A 340 0.95 -3.90 -11.90
CA ILE A 340 1.71 -3.18 -12.95
C ILE A 340 0.81 -2.17 -13.67
N ALA A 341 -0.45 -2.52 -13.97
CA ALA A 341 -1.40 -1.62 -14.59
C ALA A 341 -1.69 -0.40 -13.71
N ALA A 342 -1.92 -0.61 -12.41
CA ALA A 342 -2.09 0.46 -11.43
C ALA A 342 -0.85 1.39 -11.37
N SER A 343 0.35 0.80 -11.30
CA SER A 343 1.61 1.57 -11.27
C SER A 343 1.77 2.45 -12.52
N LYS A 344 1.49 1.90 -13.71
CA LYS A 344 1.55 2.64 -14.98
C LYS A 344 0.48 3.72 -15.08
N ALA A 345 -0.74 3.44 -14.60
CA ALA A 345 -1.83 4.40 -14.58
C ALA A 345 -1.49 5.60 -13.67
N LEU A 346 -0.96 5.35 -12.46
CA LEU A 346 -0.46 6.40 -11.58
C LEU A 346 0.65 7.23 -12.23
N ALA A 347 1.63 6.57 -12.83
CA ALA A 347 2.73 7.25 -13.51
C ALA A 347 2.23 8.13 -14.67
N SER A 348 1.28 7.64 -15.47
CA SER A 348 0.73 8.42 -16.58
C SER A 348 -0.11 9.61 -16.12
N LEU A 349 -0.91 9.45 -15.05
CA LEU A 349 -1.74 10.53 -14.51
C LEU A 349 -0.90 11.72 -14.01
N ALA A 350 0.28 11.48 -13.46
CA ALA A 350 1.18 12.54 -13.03
C ALA A 350 1.64 13.48 -14.18
N LYS A 351 1.55 13.00 -15.43
CA LYS A 351 1.94 13.77 -16.63
C LYS A 351 0.81 14.63 -17.20
N GLU A 352 -0.43 14.36 -16.77
CA GLU A 352 -1.59 15.12 -17.18
C GLU A 352 -1.64 16.49 -16.46
N PRO A 353 -2.22 17.54 -17.11
CA PRO A 353 -2.44 18.82 -16.46
C PRO A 353 -3.18 18.65 -15.12
N VAL A 354 -2.65 19.23 -14.05
CA VAL A 354 -3.25 19.13 -12.72
C VAL A 354 -4.50 20.02 -12.63
N PRO A 355 -5.66 19.46 -12.22
CA PRO A 355 -6.90 20.22 -12.10
C PRO A 355 -6.83 21.29 -11.01
N GLN A 356 -7.62 22.36 -11.18
CA GLN A 356 -7.63 23.51 -10.27
C GLN A 356 -8.06 23.13 -8.85
N ASP A 357 -9.03 22.23 -8.70
CA ASP A 357 -9.49 21.74 -7.38
C ASP A 357 -8.39 21.00 -6.60
N VAL A 358 -7.51 20.29 -7.31
CA VAL A 358 -6.32 19.66 -6.72
C VAL A 358 -5.35 20.74 -6.24
N LEU A 359 -5.04 21.74 -7.05
CA LEU A 359 -4.15 22.83 -6.67
C LEU A 359 -4.67 23.57 -5.42
N GLU A 360 -5.97 23.86 -5.38
CA GLU A 360 -6.63 24.49 -4.24
C GLU A 360 -6.57 23.64 -2.98
N ALA A 361 -6.79 22.32 -3.08
CA ALA A 361 -6.72 21.40 -1.95
C ALA A 361 -5.34 21.37 -1.27
N TYR A 362 -4.28 21.67 -2.02
CA TYR A 362 -2.89 21.73 -1.52
C TYR A 362 -2.35 23.15 -1.35
N GLY A 363 -3.16 24.19 -1.62
CA GLY A 363 -2.74 25.59 -1.53
C GLY A 363 -1.64 25.95 -2.54
N LEU A 364 -1.60 25.29 -3.68
CA LEU A 364 -0.59 25.48 -4.74
C LEU A 364 -1.14 26.34 -5.87
N LYS A 365 -0.25 27.11 -6.50
CA LYS A 365 -0.59 27.93 -7.70
C LYS A 365 -0.45 27.15 -9.00
N SER A 366 0.51 26.24 -9.04
CA SER A 366 0.79 25.36 -10.19
C SER A 366 1.48 24.10 -9.70
N LEU A 367 1.32 23.02 -10.44
CA LEU A 367 2.03 21.77 -10.25
C LEU A 367 2.13 21.08 -11.61
N THR A 368 3.33 20.75 -12.04
CA THR A 368 3.60 20.15 -13.34
C THR A 368 4.56 18.98 -13.19
N PHE A 369 4.46 18.01 -14.08
CA PHE A 369 5.38 16.87 -14.14
C PHE A 369 6.84 17.36 -14.16
N GLY A 370 7.65 16.77 -13.28
CA GLY A 370 9.06 17.12 -13.10
C GLY A 370 9.62 16.58 -11.78
N PRO A 371 10.85 16.98 -11.41
CA PRO A 371 11.55 16.43 -10.23
C PRO A 371 10.77 16.54 -8.91
N GLU A 372 9.86 17.51 -8.78
CA GLU A 372 9.02 17.73 -7.60
C GLU A 372 7.59 17.17 -7.73
N TYR A 373 7.26 16.58 -8.89
CA TYR A 373 5.94 15.97 -9.13
C TYR A 373 6.06 14.74 -10.03
N ILE A 374 6.45 13.61 -9.45
CA ILE A 374 6.61 12.31 -10.13
C ILE A 374 5.41 11.38 -9.91
N ILE A 375 4.50 11.73 -8.99
CA ILE A 375 3.35 10.90 -8.63
C ILE A 375 2.16 11.81 -8.29
N PRO A 376 0.90 11.43 -8.62
CA PRO A 376 -0.27 12.24 -8.34
C PRO A 376 -0.45 12.55 -6.85
N LYS A 377 -1.21 13.59 -6.54
CA LYS A 377 -1.61 13.90 -5.16
C LYS A 377 -2.84 13.09 -4.75
N PRO A 378 -2.95 12.64 -3.49
CA PRO A 378 -4.07 11.82 -3.01
C PRO A 378 -5.48 12.38 -3.24
N PHE A 379 -5.64 13.71 -3.23
CA PHE A 379 -6.94 14.35 -3.49
C PHE A 379 -7.25 14.59 -4.96
N ASP A 380 -6.48 14.05 -5.89
CA ASP A 380 -6.83 14.07 -7.31
C ASP A 380 -8.02 13.16 -7.59
N SER A 381 -9.17 13.75 -7.87
CA SER A 381 -10.43 13.04 -8.09
C SER A 381 -10.40 12.08 -9.28
N ARG A 382 -9.47 12.26 -10.21
CA ARG A 382 -9.29 11.38 -11.38
C ARG A 382 -8.70 10.01 -11.06
N LEU A 383 -8.07 9.85 -9.87
CA LEU A 383 -7.44 8.59 -9.45
C LEU A 383 -8.40 7.40 -9.55
N ILE A 384 -9.66 7.58 -9.16
CA ILE A 384 -10.64 6.48 -9.20
C ILE A 384 -10.90 6.02 -10.64
N ASP A 385 -11.13 6.95 -11.57
CA ASP A 385 -11.40 6.61 -12.95
C ASP A 385 -10.15 6.14 -13.70
N TRP A 386 -8.98 6.62 -13.31
CA TRP A 386 -7.73 6.31 -14.00
C TRP A 386 -7.13 4.98 -13.53
N VAL A 387 -6.98 4.82 -12.22
CA VAL A 387 -6.31 3.65 -11.65
C VAL A 387 -7.26 2.45 -11.57
N ALA A 388 -8.49 2.63 -11.05
CA ALA A 388 -9.43 1.51 -10.91
C ALA A 388 -9.83 0.94 -12.28
N LYS A 389 -9.97 1.81 -13.30
CA LYS A 389 -10.24 1.35 -14.67
C LYS A 389 -9.08 0.52 -15.23
N ALA A 390 -7.84 0.97 -15.06
CA ALA A 390 -6.66 0.22 -15.50
C ALA A 390 -6.55 -1.15 -14.82
N VAL A 391 -6.87 -1.22 -13.53
CA VAL A 391 -6.91 -2.46 -12.76
C VAL A 391 -8.01 -3.38 -13.27
N GLN A 392 -9.22 -2.85 -13.50
CA GLN A 392 -10.36 -3.60 -14.04
C GLN A 392 -10.05 -4.20 -15.42
N ASP A 393 -9.39 -3.43 -16.29
CA ASP A 393 -9.04 -3.87 -17.64
C ASP A 393 -7.91 -4.93 -17.66
N ALA A 394 -7.15 -5.04 -16.57
CA ALA A 394 -6.07 -6.01 -16.41
C ALA A 394 -6.47 -7.28 -15.65
N ALA A 395 -7.71 -7.36 -15.19
CA ALA A 395 -8.25 -8.47 -14.39
C ALA A 395 -8.47 -9.77 -15.18
#